data_bf32db67dae7af8eb38e8cb8d7bb4810
#
_entry.id   bf32db67dae7af8eb38e8cb8d7bb4810
#
_cell.length_a   1.000
_cell.length_b   1.000
_cell.length_c   1.000
_cell.angle_alpha   90.00
_cell.angle_beta   90.00
_cell.angle_gamma   90.00
#
_symmetry.space_group_name_H-M   'P 1'
#
loop_
_entity.id
_entity.type
_entity.pdbx_description
1 polymer ?
#
loop_
_entity_poly.entity_id
_entity_poly.type
_entity_poly.pdbx_seq_one_letter_code
_entity_poly.pdbx_strand_id
1 'polypeptide(L)'
;MNRRFFLRSGGIALASIGVSLSAPSFLERALLAQTSDRLTGGRRKTLIAIFQRGAVDGLNMVVPHGERAYYDLRPAIAIPKPQPGNAEAALNLDSFFGLHPVLTPFKSLWDSKRLAIVNAVGSPDNTRSHFDAQDYMESATPGRKGTPDGWLNRYLQSKTDPTRSLFRAVSLTQTMPRILQGSATTLTISNLADFTIRAGRSSSSVQGGFEEIYDQSVNDVLSGTGKETFEAVNFLKKANPGQYQPENGAQYPRSPFGNSLFQIAQLIKAGVGLEVAFTDVGGWDTHVNQGNSRGQLANRLLDFSGGIGALTTDLGKLMDDVVILTMSEFGRTVRQNGNRGTDHGHANAMFVIGNNVRGGKVYGRWPGLKSEQLYEGRDLALTTDFRDVFGEVSRKHLGTPNVQAVFPGYNSSESKFLNFLS
;
A
#
# COMPACT_ATOMS: atom_id res chain seq x y z
N MET A 1 -0.18 -6.12 38.07
CA MET A 1 -1.01 -4.91 37.80
C MET A 1 -1.25 -4.81 36.29
N ASN A 2 -2.50 -4.75 35.86
CA ASN A 2 -2.90 -4.89 34.45
C ASN A 2 -2.65 -3.57 33.70
N ARG A 3 -1.97 -3.62 32.54
CA ARG A 3 -1.60 -2.47 31.68
C ARG A 3 -2.77 -1.51 31.38
N ARG A 4 -4.00 -2.06 31.29
CA ARG A 4 -5.25 -1.28 31.11
C ARG A 4 -5.61 -0.41 32.33
N PHE A 5 -5.19 -0.79 33.53
CA PHE A 5 -5.44 -0.02 34.74
C PHE A 5 -4.49 1.17 34.86
N PHE A 6 -3.23 1.00 34.48
CA PHE A 6 -2.23 2.08 34.48
C PHE A 6 -2.58 3.20 33.49
N LEU A 7 -3.05 2.85 32.29
CA LEU A 7 -3.46 3.84 31.28
C LEU A 7 -4.78 4.56 31.62
N ARG A 8 -5.69 3.91 32.37
CA ARG A 8 -6.92 4.54 32.87
C ARG A 8 -6.67 5.48 34.05
N SER A 9 -5.77 5.12 34.95
CA SER A 9 -5.49 5.90 36.16
C SER A 9 -4.53 7.07 35.92
N GLY A 10 -3.56 6.93 34.99
CA GLY A 10 -2.62 8.01 34.64
C GLY A 10 -3.29 9.17 33.88
N GLY A 11 -4.29 8.87 33.02
CA GLY A 11 -5.03 9.91 32.29
C GLY A 11 -5.93 10.76 33.16
N ILE A 12 -6.44 10.21 34.28
CA ILE A 12 -7.31 10.92 35.22
C ILE A 12 -6.48 11.76 36.22
N ALA A 13 -5.27 11.31 36.60
CA ALA A 13 -4.40 12.03 37.49
C ALA A 13 -3.78 13.32 36.88
N LEU A 14 -3.61 13.36 35.56
CA LEU A 14 -3.11 14.57 34.85
C LEU A 14 -4.18 15.66 34.69
N ALA A 15 -5.45 15.31 34.73
CA ALA A 15 -6.54 16.28 34.63
C ALA A 15 -6.84 17.00 35.95
N SER A 16 -6.33 16.53 37.10
CA SER A 16 -6.65 17.07 38.44
C SER A 16 -5.51 17.86 39.07
N ILE A 17 -4.34 17.92 38.49
CA ILE A 17 -3.22 18.74 38.98
C ILE A 17 -3.02 19.89 37.99
N GLY A 18 -3.55 21.05 38.34
CA GLY A 18 -3.32 22.32 37.62
C GLY A 18 -1.86 22.79 37.74
N VAL A 19 -0.95 22.07 37.17
CA VAL A 19 0.46 22.45 37.02
C VAL A 19 0.67 22.81 35.56
N SER A 20 0.82 24.09 35.28
CA SER A 20 1.30 24.63 34.03
C SER A 20 2.79 24.27 33.85
N LEU A 21 3.05 23.02 33.59
CA LEU A 21 4.29 22.57 32.96
C LEU A 21 3.98 22.49 31.47
N SER A 22 4.68 23.29 30.67
CA SER A 22 4.64 23.24 29.21
C SER A 22 4.96 21.79 28.78
N ALA A 23 3.93 20.98 28.64
CA ALA A 23 4.08 19.67 28.03
C ALA A 23 4.63 19.91 26.62
N PRO A 24 5.62 19.13 26.17
CA PRO A 24 6.13 19.26 24.80
C PRO A 24 4.94 19.26 23.84
N SER A 25 4.92 20.18 22.92
CA SER A 25 3.79 20.41 21.97
C SER A 25 3.33 19.14 21.25
N PHE A 26 4.22 18.18 21.14
CA PHE A 26 3.97 16.84 20.61
C PHE A 26 3.15 15.95 21.57
N LEU A 27 3.39 15.99 22.88
CA LEU A 27 2.62 15.21 23.85
C LEU A 27 1.17 15.73 23.92
N GLU A 28 0.99 17.05 23.82
CA GLU A 28 -0.34 17.65 23.65
C GLU A 28 -0.99 17.21 22.34
N ARG A 29 -0.21 17.18 21.23
CA ARG A 29 -0.70 16.73 19.92
C ARG A 29 -1.03 15.23 19.91
N ALA A 30 -0.20 14.38 20.55
CA ALA A 30 -0.47 12.94 20.65
C ALA A 30 -1.65 12.64 21.58
N LEU A 31 -1.82 13.40 22.66
CA LEU A 31 -2.98 13.34 23.54
C LEU A 31 -4.24 13.89 22.84
N LEU A 32 -4.12 14.96 22.07
CA LEU A 32 -5.19 15.50 21.24
C LEU A 32 -5.56 14.55 20.11
N ALA A 33 -4.59 13.82 19.51
CA ALA A 33 -4.88 12.76 18.53
C ALA A 33 -5.69 11.63 19.16
N GLN A 34 -5.32 11.15 20.36
CA GLN A 34 -6.06 10.12 21.09
C GLN A 34 -7.41 10.63 21.62
N THR A 35 -7.50 11.91 22.00
CA THR A 35 -8.76 12.50 22.48
C THR A 35 -9.66 12.91 21.32
N SER A 36 -9.13 13.36 20.19
CA SER A 36 -9.93 13.63 18.98
C SER A 36 -10.53 12.35 18.40
N ASP A 37 -9.81 11.24 18.39
CA ASP A 37 -10.34 9.92 18.03
C ASP A 37 -11.48 9.49 18.98
N ARG A 38 -11.44 9.88 20.25
CA ARG A 38 -12.51 9.61 21.22
C ARG A 38 -13.67 10.60 21.10
N LEU A 39 -13.41 11.85 20.76
CA LEU A 39 -14.42 12.91 20.66
C LEU A 39 -15.15 12.91 19.31
N THR A 40 -14.49 12.46 18.23
CA THR A 40 -15.09 12.38 16.89
C THR A 40 -15.71 11.03 16.57
N GLY A 41 -15.55 10.02 17.45
CA GLY A 41 -16.15 8.68 17.29
C GLY A 41 -15.63 7.89 16.10
N GLY A 42 -14.61 8.37 15.40
CA GLY A 42 -14.07 7.75 14.19
C GLY A 42 -12.59 7.38 14.32
N ARG A 43 -12.26 6.09 14.23
CA ARG A 43 -10.88 5.64 14.03
C ARG A 43 -10.33 6.19 12.72
N ARG A 44 -9.05 6.58 12.70
CA ARG A 44 -8.38 7.01 11.46
C ARG A 44 -8.36 5.89 10.46
N LYS A 45 -8.73 6.21 9.22
CA LYS A 45 -8.61 5.30 8.09
C LYS A 45 -7.17 5.32 7.56
N THR A 46 -6.64 4.13 7.29
CA THR A 46 -5.28 3.96 6.78
C THR A 46 -5.31 3.28 5.42
N LEU A 47 -4.67 3.88 4.43
CA LEU A 47 -4.37 3.27 3.14
C LEU A 47 -2.94 2.73 3.15
N ILE A 48 -2.78 1.45 2.82
CA ILE A 48 -1.49 0.84 2.52
C ILE A 48 -1.40 0.65 1.01
N ALA A 49 -0.60 1.46 0.35
CA ALA A 49 -0.37 1.36 -1.10
C ALA A 49 0.90 0.53 -1.35
N ILE A 50 0.77 -0.50 -2.16
CA ILE A 50 1.85 -1.44 -2.49
C ILE A 50 2.10 -1.42 -3.99
N PHE A 51 3.31 -1.05 -4.41
CA PHE A 51 3.69 -1.01 -5.81
C PHE A 51 4.47 -2.26 -6.20
N GLN A 52 3.96 -3.03 -7.17
CA GLN A 52 4.62 -4.17 -7.79
C GLN A 52 5.46 -3.68 -8.98
N ARG A 53 6.74 -3.30 -8.72
CA ARG A 53 7.62 -2.70 -9.74
C ARG A 53 8.20 -3.74 -10.70
N GLY A 54 7.99 -3.53 -11.98
CA GLY A 54 8.45 -4.41 -13.06
C GLY A 54 7.31 -5.09 -13.81
N ALA A 55 6.10 -4.56 -13.73
CA ALA A 55 4.95 -5.03 -14.50
C ALA A 55 4.62 -6.52 -14.23
N VAL A 56 3.97 -6.78 -13.11
CA VAL A 56 3.54 -8.13 -12.75
C VAL A 56 2.64 -8.75 -13.84
N ASP A 57 2.80 -10.03 -14.10
CA ASP A 57 1.93 -10.76 -15.03
C ASP A 57 0.54 -11.00 -14.42
N GLY A 58 -0.37 -10.07 -14.65
CA GLY A 58 -1.74 -10.12 -14.14
C GLY A 58 -2.53 -11.34 -14.59
N LEU A 59 -2.27 -11.86 -15.80
CA LEU A 59 -2.97 -13.02 -16.33
C LEU A 59 -2.55 -14.34 -15.67
N ASN A 60 -1.32 -14.42 -15.13
CA ASN A 60 -0.89 -15.55 -14.32
C ASN A 60 -1.13 -15.31 -12.82
N MET A 61 -1.30 -14.06 -12.40
CA MET A 61 -1.69 -13.72 -11.02
C MET A 61 -3.18 -13.98 -10.79
N VAL A 62 -4.04 -13.53 -11.72
CA VAL A 62 -5.49 -13.73 -11.76
C VAL A 62 -5.82 -14.46 -13.06
N VAL A 63 -5.94 -15.77 -12.96
CA VAL A 63 -5.99 -16.69 -14.08
C VAL A 63 -7.39 -16.73 -14.70
N PRO A 64 -7.59 -16.30 -15.96
CA PRO A 64 -8.88 -16.44 -16.64
C PRO A 64 -9.06 -17.88 -17.15
N HIS A 65 -9.23 -18.85 -16.25
CA HIS A 65 -9.24 -20.25 -16.58
C HIS A 65 -10.45 -20.68 -17.46
N GLY A 66 -11.49 -19.84 -17.49
CA GLY A 66 -12.63 -20.02 -18.40
C GLY A 66 -12.32 -19.60 -19.84
N GLU A 67 -11.21 -18.88 -20.09
CA GLU A 67 -10.82 -18.37 -21.41
C GLU A 67 -9.87 -19.35 -22.10
N ARG A 68 -10.33 -19.97 -23.19
CA ARG A 68 -9.51 -20.93 -23.94
C ARG A 68 -8.25 -20.31 -24.52
N ALA A 69 -8.34 -19.08 -25.05
CA ALA A 69 -7.22 -18.38 -25.65
C ALA A 69 -6.06 -18.16 -24.68
N TYR A 70 -6.31 -18.12 -23.36
CA TYR A 70 -5.25 -18.06 -22.35
C TYR A 70 -4.28 -19.24 -22.45
N TYR A 71 -4.79 -20.46 -22.64
CA TYR A 71 -3.98 -21.69 -22.78
C TYR A 71 -3.30 -21.76 -24.15
N ASP A 72 -4.02 -21.40 -25.20
CA ASP A 72 -3.50 -21.42 -26.58
C ASP A 72 -2.35 -20.42 -26.77
N LEU A 73 -2.38 -19.28 -26.07
CA LEU A 73 -1.36 -18.23 -26.15
C LEU A 73 -0.19 -18.40 -25.17
N ARG A 74 -0.33 -19.27 -24.16
CA ARG A 74 0.65 -19.48 -23.08
C ARG A 74 1.00 -20.96 -22.84
N PRO A 75 1.33 -21.74 -23.89
CA PRO A 75 1.47 -23.19 -23.77
C PRO A 75 2.51 -23.65 -22.74
N ALA A 76 3.55 -22.84 -22.43
CA ALA A 76 4.59 -23.19 -21.47
C ALA A 76 4.40 -22.54 -20.08
N ILE A 77 3.66 -21.44 -19.97
CA ILE A 77 3.55 -20.67 -18.73
C ILE A 77 2.13 -20.58 -18.17
N ALA A 78 1.13 -21.12 -18.87
CA ALA A 78 -0.25 -21.14 -18.36
C ALA A 78 -0.35 -21.95 -17.05
N ILE A 79 -1.15 -21.41 -16.13
CA ILE A 79 -1.51 -22.10 -14.90
C ILE A 79 -2.64 -23.11 -15.23
N PRO A 80 -2.54 -24.36 -14.84
CA PRO A 80 -3.59 -25.35 -15.09
C PRO A 80 -4.96 -24.91 -14.53
N LYS A 81 -6.04 -25.35 -15.19
CA LYS A 81 -7.41 -25.11 -14.71
C LYS A 81 -7.60 -25.63 -13.30
N PRO A 82 -8.49 -25.01 -12.52
CA PRO A 82 -8.87 -25.53 -11.21
C PRO A 82 -9.24 -27.02 -11.28
N GLN A 83 -8.57 -27.83 -10.45
CA GLN A 83 -8.77 -29.27 -10.39
C GLN A 83 -8.59 -29.72 -8.94
N PRO A 84 -9.58 -30.41 -8.34
CA PRO A 84 -9.45 -30.94 -6.99
C PRO A 84 -8.23 -31.84 -6.84
N GLY A 85 -7.45 -31.66 -5.76
CA GLY A 85 -6.26 -32.45 -5.47
C GLY A 85 -5.00 -32.08 -6.26
N ASN A 86 -5.09 -31.19 -7.22
CA ASN A 86 -3.92 -30.68 -7.97
C ASN A 86 -3.39 -29.37 -7.34
N ALA A 87 -2.29 -29.46 -6.60
CA ALA A 87 -1.65 -28.31 -5.97
C ALA A 87 -1.04 -27.30 -6.96
N GLU A 88 -0.87 -27.67 -8.22
CA GLU A 88 -0.34 -26.79 -9.27
C GLU A 88 -1.46 -26.06 -10.05
N ALA A 89 -2.72 -26.42 -9.83
CA ALA A 89 -3.86 -25.82 -10.50
C ALA A 89 -4.25 -24.49 -9.87
N ALA A 90 -4.87 -23.62 -10.67
CA ALA A 90 -5.40 -22.34 -10.19
C ALA A 90 -6.39 -22.56 -9.04
N LEU A 91 -6.32 -21.69 -8.03
CA LEU A 91 -7.29 -21.66 -6.93
C LEU A 91 -8.60 -21.06 -7.46
N ASN A 92 -9.65 -21.85 -7.50
CA ASN A 92 -10.93 -21.43 -8.08
C ASN A 92 -11.53 -20.24 -7.32
N LEU A 93 -11.93 -19.20 -8.05
CA LEU A 93 -12.67 -18.07 -7.53
C LEU A 93 -14.14 -18.10 -7.93
N ASP A 94 -14.39 -18.34 -9.19
CA ASP A 94 -15.71 -18.44 -9.81
C ASP A 94 -15.63 -19.34 -11.06
N SER A 95 -16.67 -19.35 -11.89
CA SER A 95 -16.70 -20.17 -13.11
C SER A 95 -15.71 -19.74 -14.19
N PHE A 96 -15.04 -18.58 -14.04
CA PHE A 96 -14.20 -18.00 -15.08
C PHE A 96 -12.78 -17.65 -14.59
N PHE A 97 -12.65 -17.12 -13.37
CA PHE A 97 -11.37 -16.69 -12.80
C PHE A 97 -10.86 -17.61 -11.69
N GLY A 98 -9.56 -17.67 -11.55
CA GLY A 98 -8.86 -18.31 -10.44
C GLY A 98 -7.64 -17.49 -10.02
N LEU A 99 -7.05 -17.79 -8.88
CA LEU A 99 -5.76 -17.25 -8.47
C LEU A 99 -4.63 -18.19 -8.79
N HIS A 100 -3.44 -17.67 -8.99
CA HIS A 100 -2.23 -18.47 -9.02
C HIS A 100 -2.16 -19.40 -7.78
N PRO A 101 -1.74 -20.66 -7.90
CA PRO A 101 -1.81 -21.64 -6.79
C PRO A 101 -1.08 -21.21 -5.52
N VAL A 102 -0.03 -20.43 -5.59
CA VAL A 102 0.71 -19.95 -4.41
C VAL A 102 0.02 -18.79 -3.68
N LEU A 103 -1.08 -18.23 -4.21
CA LEU A 103 -1.85 -17.15 -3.59
C LEU A 103 -2.89 -17.66 -2.57
N THR A 104 -2.58 -18.72 -1.83
CA THR A 104 -3.47 -19.28 -0.81
C THR A 104 -3.92 -18.28 0.26
N PRO A 105 -3.08 -17.36 0.77
CA PRO A 105 -3.54 -16.30 1.67
C PRO A 105 -4.61 -15.41 1.05
N PHE A 106 -4.50 -15.10 -0.25
CA PHE A 106 -5.50 -14.30 -0.96
C PHE A 106 -6.80 -15.06 -1.20
N LYS A 107 -6.72 -16.40 -1.40
CA LYS A 107 -7.93 -17.24 -1.48
C LYS A 107 -8.73 -17.17 -0.17
N SER A 108 -8.07 -17.20 0.98
CA SER A 108 -8.72 -17.06 2.29
C SER A 108 -9.38 -15.67 2.46
N LEU A 109 -8.73 -14.61 1.97
CA LEU A 109 -9.30 -13.26 1.96
C LEU A 109 -10.49 -13.13 0.99
N TRP A 110 -10.42 -13.82 -0.15
CA TRP A 110 -11.53 -13.90 -1.09
C TRP A 110 -12.75 -14.62 -0.49
N ASP A 111 -12.56 -15.79 0.08
CA ASP A 111 -13.63 -16.59 0.69
C ASP A 111 -14.31 -15.85 1.84
N SER A 112 -13.54 -15.08 2.60
CA SER A 112 -14.06 -14.21 3.66
C SER A 112 -14.59 -12.85 3.15
N LYS A 113 -14.68 -12.65 1.83
CA LYS A 113 -15.18 -11.43 1.17
C LYS A 113 -14.42 -10.15 1.54
N ARG A 114 -13.12 -10.28 1.83
CA ARG A 114 -12.22 -9.16 2.16
C ARG A 114 -11.25 -8.81 1.04
N LEU A 115 -11.28 -9.51 -0.07
CA LEU A 115 -10.49 -9.26 -1.27
C LEU A 115 -11.41 -8.96 -2.46
N ALA A 116 -11.31 -7.79 -3.04
CA ALA A 116 -11.81 -7.43 -4.36
C ALA A 116 -10.66 -7.46 -5.37
N ILE A 117 -10.92 -7.97 -6.55
CA ILE A 117 -10.00 -7.99 -7.68
C ILE A 117 -10.54 -7.03 -8.73
N VAL A 118 -9.74 -6.07 -9.18
CA VAL A 118 -10.09 -5.24 -10.33
C VAL A 118 -9.28 -5.71 -11.52
N ASN A 119 -9.97 -6.17 -12.56
CA ASN A 119 -9.37 -6.75 -13.75
C ASN A 119 -9.35 -5.77 -14.91
N ALA A 120 -8.45 -5.99 -15.87
CA ALA A 120 -8.27 -5.17 -17.06
C ALA A 120 -8.16 -3.66 -16.71
N VAL A 121 -7.43 -3.36 -15.64
CA VAL A 121 -7.18 -2.04 -15.09
C VAL A 121 -5.76 -1.56 -15.41
N GLY A 122 -5.59 -0.26 -15.60
CA GLY A 122 -4.26 0.32 -15.86
C GLY A 122 -4.30 1.76 -16.30
N SER A 123 -3.19 2.24 -16.82
CA SER A 123 -3.04 3.58 -17.38
C SER A 123 -3.61 3.62 -18.80
N PRO A 124 -4.33 4.70 -19.19
CA PRO A 124 -4.72 4.91 -20.59
C PRO A 124 -3.53 5.31 -21.49
N ASP A 125 -2.39 5.66 -20.92
CA ASP A 125 -1.16 5.91 -21.68
C ASP A 125 -0.58 4.59 -22.19
N ASN A 126 -0.03 4.59 -23.38
CA ASN A 126 0.48 3.40 -24.06
C ASN A 126 1.98 3.16 -23.89
N THR A 127 2.64 3.93 -23.04
CA THR A 127 4.08 3.73 -22.77
C THR A 127 4.33 2.33 -22.22
N ARG A 128 5.41 1.73 -22.70
CA ARG A 128 5.96 0.47 -22.18
C ARG A 128 7.32 0.68 -21.52
N SER A 129 7.64 1.95 -21.20
CA SER A 129 8.80 2.34 -20.39
C SER A 129 8.42 2.24 -18.91
N HIS A 130 9.12 1.41 -18.16
CA HIS A 130 8.92 1.32 -16.71
C HIS A 130 9.04 2.70 -16.03
N PHE A 131 10.02 3.50 -16.42
CA PHE A 131 10.26 4.82 -15.83
C PHE A 131 9.07 5.76 -16.01
N ASP A 132 8.58 5.87 -17.24
CA ASP A 132 7.45 6.76 -17.56
C ASP A 132 6.15 6.23 -16.94
N ALA A 133 5.88 4.93 -17.07
CA ALA A 133 4.64 4.35 -16.56
C ALA A 133 4.56 4.36 -15.03
N GLN A 134 5.70 4.18 -14.33
CA GLN A 134 5.75 4.32 -12.87
C GLN A 134 5.49 5.77 -12.46
N ASP A 135 6.11 6.76 -13.12
CA ASP A 135 5.82 8.18 -12.86
C ASP A 135 4.33 8.49 -13.08
N TYR A 136 3.73 8.01 -14.17
CA TYR A 136 2.31 8.24 -14.49
C TYR A 136 1.37 7.57 -13.49
N MET A 137 1.69 6.38 -13.01
CA MET A 137 0.91 5.69 -11.98
C MET A 137 1.01 6.42 -10.63
N GLU A 138 2.20 6.82 -10.25
CA GLU A 138 2.45 7.48 -8.96
C GLU A 138 2.02 8.95 -8.96
N SER A 139 2.11 9.66 -10.07
CA SER A 139 1.57 11.00 -10.22
C SER A 139 0.07 11.02 -10.55
N ALA A 140 -0.50 9.90 -11.00
CA ALA A 140 -1.86 9.80 -11.53
C ALA A 140 -2.14 10.77 -12.69
N THR A 141 -1.12 11.07 -13.50
CA THR A 141 -1.20 11.96 -14.67
C THR A 141 -0.64 11.27 -15.93
N PRO A 142 -1.34 10.25 -16.47
CA PRO A 142 -0.89 9.53 -17.67
C PRO A 142 -0.54 10.45 -18.82
N GLY A 143 0.59 10.19 -19.50
CA GLY A 143 1.08 10.96 -20.63
C GLY A 143 1.63 12.36 -20.29
N ARG A 144 1.61 12.76 -19.02
CA ARG A 144 2.05 14.09 -18.59
C ARG A 144 3.29 13.99 -17.70
N LYS A 145 4.44 14.33 -18.26
CA LYS A 145 5.70 14.45 -17.50
C LYS A 145 5.76 15.76 -16.71
N GLY A 146 6.54 15.74 -15.62
CA GLY A 146 6.82 16.95 -14.85
C GLY A 146 5.68 17.44 -13.94
N THR A 147 4.72 16.59 -13.62
CA THR A 147 3.76 16.88 -12.55
C THR A 147 4.53 16.98 -11.24
N PRO A 148 4.43 18.06 -10.44
CA PRO A 148 5.29 18.23 -9.26
C PRO A 148 5.01 17.22 -8.16
N ASP A 149 3.73 16.84 -7.95
CA ASP A 149 3.28 16.06 -6.80
C ASP A 149 2.81 14.67 -7.20
N GLY A 150 3.02 13.69 -6.30
CA GLY A 150 2.37 12.39 -6.35
C GLY A 150 0.90 12.48 -5.89
N TRP A 151 0.06 11.52 -6.32
CA TRP A 151 -1.38 11.60 -6.02
C TRP A 151 -1.69 11.44 -4.52
N LEU A 152 -0.92 10.64 -3.78
CA LEU A 152 -1.08 10.52 -2.33
C LEU A 152 -0.63 11.80 -1.60
N ASN A 153 0.40 12.49 -2.09
CA ASN A 153 0.77 13.77 -1.51
C ASN A 153 -0.32 14.83 -1.78
N ARG A 154 -0.92 14.88 -2.97
CA ARG A 154 -2.07 15.76 -3.23
C ARG A 154 -3.28 15.42 -2.34
N TYR A 155 -3.51 14.12 -2.06
CA TYR A 155 -4.51 13.74 -1.05
C TYR A 155 -4.20 14.37 0.32
N LEU A 156 -2.96 14.26 0.79
CA LEU A 156 -2.54 14.83 2.08
C LEU A 156 -2.70 16.35 2.11
N GLN A 157 -2.42 17.04 1.01
CA GLN A 157 -2.62 18.49 0.86
C GLN A 157 -4.10 18.88 0.89
N SER A 158 -4.98 18.04 0.34
CA SER A 158 -6.43 18.31 0.22
C SER A 158 -7.19 18.19 1.55
N LYS A 159 -6.56 17.65 2.59
CA LYS A 159 -7.20 17.36 3.87
C LYS A 159 -6.35 17.89 5.02
N THR A 160 -6.89 18.83 5.78
CA THR A 160 -6.23 19.35 6.98
C THR A 160 -6.07 18.24 8.03
N ASP A 161 -4.85 18.07 8.53
CA ASP A 161 -4.59 17.20 9.68
C ASP A 161 -4.55 18.04 10.97
N PRO A 162 -5.55 17.93 11.86
CA PRO A 162 -5.56 18.66 13.12
C PRO A 162 -4.46 18.21 14.08
N THR A 163 -3.95 16.97 13.91
CA THR A 163 -2.92 16.40 14.80
C THR A 163 -1.51 16.74 14.39
N ARG A 164 -1.31 17.16 13.12
CA ARG A 164 0.01 17.43 12.52
C ARG A 164 1.03 16.32 12.76
N SER A 165 0.56 15.06 12.73
CA SER A 165 1.45 13.90 12.93
C SER A 165 2.48 13.82 11.80
N LEU A 166 3.76 13.72 12.15
CA LEU A 166 4.83 13.45 11.18
C LEU A 166 4.71 12.07 10.53
N PHE A 167 4.06 11.12 11.23
CA PHE A 167 3.78 9.78 10.73
C PHE A 167 2.48 9.67 9.95
N ARG A 168 1.86 10.79 9.59
CA ARG A 168 0.63 10.79 8.79
C ARG A 168 0.81 10.04 7.47
N ALA A 169 1.99 10.20 6.85
CA ALA A 169 2.36 9.45 5.65
C ALA A 169 3.79 8.93 5.75
N VAL A 170 3.96 7.62 5.62
CA VAL A 170 5.26 6.94 5.75
C VAL A 170 5.50 6.02 4.56
N SER A 171 6.68 6.11 3.98
CA SER A 171 7.19 5.16 3.00
C SER A 171 8.24 4.25 3.65
N LEU A 172 8.07 2.94 3.49
CA LEU A 172 9.05 1.91 3.90
C LEU A 172 9.88 1.53 2.68
N THR A 173 10.68 2.49 2.18
CA THR A 173 11.53 2.40 0.99
C THR A 173 12.89 3.05 1.25
N GLN A 174 13.86 2.83 0.38
CA GLN A 174 15.19 3.45 0.52
C GLN A 174 15.20 4.94 0.18
N THR A 175 14.37 5.34 -0.78
CA THR A 175 14.24 6.72 -1.26
C THR A 175 12.79 7.14 -1.28
N MET A 176 12.53 8.45 -1.20
CA MET A 176 11.18 9.01 -1.27
C MET A 176 10.51 8.61 -2.59
N PRO A 177 9.43 7.81 -2.57
CA PRO A 177 8.74 7.41 -3.79
C PRO A 177 7.98 8.59 -4.39
N ARG A 178 7.85 8.57 -5.70
CA ARG A 178 7.19 9.62 -6.47
C ARG A 178 5.76 9.91 -5.98
N ILE A 179 5.05 8.89 -5.58
CA ILE A 179 3.66 8.96 -5.10
C ILE A 179 3.48 9.85 -3.85
N LEU A 180 4.53 9.97 -3.03
CA LEU A 180 4.55 10.78 -1.79
C LEU A 180 5.31 12.09 -1.93
N GLN A 181 5.94 12.38 -3.07
CA GLN A 181 6.58 13.69 -3.31
C GLN A 181 5.54 14.79 -3.42
N GLY A 182 5.83 15.96 -2.85
CA GLY A 182 4.98 17.16 -2.89
C GLY A 182 5.17 18.04 -1.65
N SER A 183 4.26 18.99 -1.44
CA SER A 183 4.37 19.98 -0.36
C SER A 183 3.87 19.48 1.00
N ALA A 184 3.07 18.41 1.05
CA ALA A 184 2.68 17.81 2.33
C ALA A 184 3.84 17.00 2.91
N THR A 185 4.05 17.12 4.23
CA THR A 185 5.12 16.40 4.95
C THR A 185 4.90 14.89 4.89
N THR A 186 5.93 14.16 4.48
CA THR A 186 5.96 12.71 4.40
C THR A 186 7.31 12.19 4.91
N LEU A 187 7.32 11.01 5.50
CA LEU A 187 8.54 10.37 5.97
C LEU A 187 8.93 9.20 5.08
N THR A 188 10.25 9.05 4.86
CA THR A 188 10.81 7.85 4.25
C THR A 188 11.73 7.18 5.26
N ILE A 189 11.44 5.93 5.58
CA ILE A 189 12.14 5.13 6.58
C ILE A 189 12.51 3.81 5.94
N SER A 190 13.80 3.56 5.75
CA SER A 190 14.26 2.28 5.20
C SER A 190 14.15 1.14 6.22
N ASN A 191 14.35 1.46 7.50
CA ASN A 191 14.23 0.52 8.62
C ASN A 191 13.94 1.28 9.91
N LEU A 192 12.84 0.95 10.59
CA LEU A 192 12.44 1.57 11.86
C LEU A 192 13.47 1.33 12.98
N ALA A 193 14.13 0.17 13.01
CA ALA A 193 15.15 -0.13 14.00
C ALA A 193 16.37 0.78 13.85
N ASP A 194 16.83 1.03 12.62
CA ASP A 194 17.96 1.92 12.36
C ASP A 194 17.62 3.38 12.64
N PHE A 195 16.39 3.79 12.35
CA PHE A 195 15.88 5.12 12.67
C PHE A 195 15.92 5.39 14.18
N THR A 196 15.54 4.40 15.00
CA THR A 196 15.61 4.51 16.47
C THR A 196 17.03 4.44 17.01
N ILE A 197 17.93 3.63 16.44
CA ILE A 197 19.31 3.45 16.89
C ILE A 197 20.17 4.68 16.55
N ARG A 198 20.09 5.23 15.36
CA ARG A 198 20.85 6.42 14.94
C ARG A 198 20.54 7.62 15.83
N ALA A 199 19.28 7.81 16.18
CA ALA A 199 18.86 8.82 17.13
C ALA A 199 19.28 8.54 18.57
N GLY A 200 19.54 7.27 18.94
CA GLY A 200 19.97 6.85 20.29
C GLY A 200 21.47 6.86 20.54
N ARG A 201 22.29 6.89 19.51
CA ARG A 201 23.76 7.00 19.62
C ARG A 201 24.27 8.43 19.84
N SER A 202 23.41 9.42 19.67
CA SER A 202 23.68 10.76 20.18
C SER A 202 23.55 10.70 21.70
N SER A 203 24.67 10.43 22.39
CA SER A 203 24.75 10.48 23.84
C SER A 203 24.24 11.83 24.34
N SER A 204 23.80 11.87 25.59
CA SER A 204 23.22 13.08 26.24
C SER A 204 24.05 14.36 26.11
N SER A 205 25.38 14.24 25.90
CA SER A 205 26.27 15.37 25.66
C SER A 205 26.26 15.93 24.22
N VAL A 206 25.88 15.09 23.24
CA VAL A 206 25.71 15.55 21.84
C VAL A 206 24.30 16.08 21.64
N GLN A 207 23.35 15.64 22.43
CA GLN A 207 21.94 16.05 22.38
C GLN A 207 21.78 17.54 22.69
N GLY A 208 22.39 18.06 23.74
CA GLY A 208 22.39 19.48 24.07
C GLY A 208 23.15 20.34 23.04
N GLY A 209 24.26 19.83 22.50
CA GLY A 209 25.04 20.54 21.50
C GLY A 209 24.39 20.58 20.12
N PHE A 210 23.59 19.58 19.75
CA PHE A 210 22.84 19.58 18.49
C PHE A 210 21.60 20.49 18.58
N GLU A 211 20.91 20.53 19.70
CA GLU A 211 19.83 21.50 19.97
C GLU A 211 20.35 22.94 19.98
N GLU A 212 21.50 23.19 20.63
CA GLU A 212 22.13 24.53 20.63
C GLU A 212 22.65 24.95 19.25
N ILE A 213 23.24 24.04 18.47
CA ILE A 213 23.74 24.34 17.11
C ILE A 213 22.58 24.54 16.14
N TYR A 214 21.49 23.78 16.29
CA TYR A 214 20.28 23.92 15.46
C TYR A 214 19.48 25.17 15.81
N ASP A 215 19.39 25.53 17.09
CA ASP A 215 18.73 26.79 17.53
C ASP A 215 19.55 28.04 17.19
N GLN A 216 20.88 27.92 17.06
CA GLN A 216 21.76 29.04 16.72
C GLN A 216 22.00 29.23 15.21
N SER A 217 21.75 28.20 14.42
CA SER A 217 22.14 28.23 13.03
C SER A 217 20.97 28.09 12.11
N VAL A 218 20.05 28.81 11.90
CA VAL A 218 19.18 28.78 10.71
C VAL A 218 17.70 29.11 10.96
N ASN A 219 17.17 29.94 10.11
CA ASN A 219 15.77 30.23 9.81
C ASN A 219 14.75 29.27 10.44
N ASP A 220 13.74 29.79 11.08
CA ASP A 220 12.64 29.12 11.83
C ASP A 220 12.06 27.83 11.21
N VAL A 221 12.20 27.64 9.90
CA VAL A 221 11.67 26.48 9.17
C VAL A 221 12.52 25.22 9.39
N LEU A 222 13.85 25.35 9.49
CA LEU A 222 14.75 24.19 9.68
C LEU A 222 14.83 23.80 11.16
N SER A 223 14.75 24.72 12.10
CA SER A 223 14.69 24.43 13.53
C SER A 223 13.40 23.70 13.89
N GLY A 224 12.25 24.10 13.31
CA GLY A 224 10.98 23.40 13.46
C GLY A 224 11.04 21.92 13.01
N THR A 225 11.57 21.66 11.82
CA THR A 225 11.68 20.30 11.25
C THR A 225 12.61 19.40 12.05
N GLY A 226 13.73 19.93 12.56
CA GLY A 226 14.67 19.17 13.41
C GLY A 226 14.05 18.74 14.73
N LYS A 227 13.36 19.65 15.42
CA LYS A 227 12.66 19.38 16.67
C LYS A 227 11.53 18.36 16.50
N GLU A 228 10.72 18.51 15.47
CA GLU A 228 9.64 17.58 15.16
C GLU A 228 10.17 16.16 14.85
N THR A 229 11.28 16.06 14.11
CA THR A 229 11.92 14.77 13.83
C THR A 229 12.43 14.10 15.11
N PHE A 230 13.01 14.87 16.02
CA PHE A 230 13.51 14.38 17.31
C PHE A 230 12.35 13.89 18.21
N GLU A 231 11.27 14.64 18.28
CA GLU A 231 10.06 14.26 19.02
C GLU A 231 9.46 12.96 18.47
N ALA A 232 9.41 12.81 17.12
CA ALA A 232 8.94 11.61 16.44
C ALA A 232 9.79 10.38 16.79
N VAL A 233 11.11 10.53 16.81
CA VAL A 233 12.04 9.48 17.20
C VAL A 233 11.83 9.06 18.65
N ASN A 234 11.68 10.01 19.58
CA ASN A 234 11.45 9.71 20.99
C ASN A 234 10.09 8.99 21.21
N PHE A 235 9.08 9.33 20.41
CA PHE A 235 7.80 8.62 20.45
C PHE A 235 7.94 7.17 19.98
N LEU A 236 8.61 6.93 18.86
CA LEU A 236 8.86 5.58 18.36
C LEU A 236 9.70 4.75 19.37
N LYS A 237 10.68 5.36 20.03
CA LYS A 237 11.45 4.69 21.09
C LYS A 237 10.56 4.26 22.26
N LYS A 238 9.62 5.11 22.69
CA LYS A 238 8.66 4.79 23.77
C LYS A 238 7.69 3.69 23.35
N ALA A 239 7.29 3.64 22.08
CA ALA A 239 6.46 2.58 21.51
C ALA A 239 7.23 1.24 21.44
N ASN A 240 8.55 1.27 21.61
CA ASN A 240 9.47 0.13 21.69
C ASN A 240 9.30 -0.89 20.55
N PRO A 241 9.50 -0.47 19.28
CA PRO A 241 9.32 -1.35 18.14
C PRO A 241 10.21 -2.60 18.17
N GLY A 242 11.35 -2.56 18.84
CA GLY A 242 12.24 -3.71 19.00
C GLY A 242 11.66 -4.88 19.81
N GLN A 243 10.60 -4.65 20.60
CA GLN A 243 9.91 -5.69 21.36
C GLN A 243 8.55 -6.10 20.74
N TYR A 244 8.23 -5.53 19.60
CA TYR A 244 6.99 -5.89 18.93
C TYR A 244 7.01 -7.35 18.46
N GLN A 245 5.94 -8.07 18.77
CA GLN A 245 5.68 -9.42 18.29
C GLN A 245 4.39 -9.44 17.51
N PRO A 246 4.36 -10.08 16.32
CA PRO A 246 3.12 -10.24 15.56
C PRO A 246 2.06 -10.96 16.38
N GLU A 247 0.82 -10.52 16.22
CA GLU A 247 -0.34 -11.11 16.91
C GLU A 247 -1.05 -12.13 16.03
N ASN A 248 -1.98 -12.85 16.61
CA ASN A 248 -2.85 -13.83 15.92
C ASN A 248 -2.08 -14.92 15.17
N GLY A 249 -0.83 -15.21 15.56
CA GLY A 249 0.01 -16.21 14.91
C GLY A 249 0.56 -15.78 13.54
N ALA A 250 0.54 -14.48 13.22
CA ALA A 250 1.05 -13.97 11.96
C ALA A 250 2.55 -14.24 11.79
N GLN A 251 2.95 -14.71 10.60
CA GLN A 251 4.33 -15.00 10.25
C GLN A 251 4.71 -14.26 8.97
N TYR A 252 5.50 -13.22 9.10
CA TYR A 252 5.99 -12.47 7.95
C TYR A 252 7.13 -13.21 7.25
N PRO A 253 7.15 -13.21 5.90
CA PRO A 253 8.30 -13.71 5.14
C PRO A 253 9.59 -12.99 5.55
N ARG A 254 10.70 -13.71 5.56
CA ARG A 254 12.04 -13.15 5.82
C ARG A 254 12.60 -12.49 4.56
N SER A 255 11.89 -11.51 4.03
CA SER A 255 12.24 -10.74 2.86
C SER A 255 12.22 -9.24 3.17
N PRO A 256 12.84 -8.38 2.35
CA PRO A 256 12.71 -6.93 2.51
C PRO A 256 11.25 -6.48 2.49
N PHE A 257 10.42 -7.06 1.61
CA PHE A 257 8.99 -6.75 1.52
C PHE A 257 8.23 -7.19 2.78
N GLY A 258 8.45 -8.43 3.24
CA GLY A 258 7.85 -8.91 4.49
C GLY A 258 8.23 -8.03 5.69
N ASN A 259 9.48 -7.59 5.76
CA ASN A 259 9.95 -6.67 6.80
C ASN A 259 9.28 -5.29 6.70
N SER A 260 9.09 -4.74 5.51
CA SER A 260 8.37 -3.48 5.33
C SER A 260 6.93 -3.57 5.84
N LEU A 261 6.23 -4.66 5.54
CA LEU A 261 4.86 -4.88 6.02
C LEU A 261 4.80 -5.09 7.54
N PHE A 262 5.77 -5.78 8.12
CA PHE A 262 5.93 -5.91 9.57
C PHE A 262 6.08 -4.54 10.24
N GLN A 263 6.90 -3.65 9.69
CA GLN A 263 7.10 -2.30 10.20
C GLN A 263 5.84 -1.42 10.04
N ILE A 264 5.08 -1.59 8.95
CA ILE A 264 3.78 -0.92 8.78
C ILE A 264 2.81 -1.36 9.89
N ALA A 265 2.76 -2.65 10.22
CA ALA A 265 1.94 -3.14 11.33
C ALA A 265 2.35 -2.53 12.68
N GLN A 266 3.65 -2.39 12.92
CA GLN A 266 4.17 -1.72 14.13
C GLN A 266 3.69 -0.27 14.22
N LEU A 267 3.75 0.51 13.13
CA LEU A 267 3.30 1.89 13.10
C LEU A 267 1.79 2.00 13.35
N ILE A 268 0.99 1.16 12.70
CA ILE A 268 -0.47 1.14 12.88
C ILE A 268 -0.82 0.82 14.34
N LYS A 269 -0.22 -0.22 14.93
CA LYS A 269 -0.49 -0.64 16.31
C LYS A 269 0.05 0.33 17.35
N ALA A 270 1.11 1.06 17.03
CA ALA A 270 1.63 2.13 17.88
C ALA A 270 0.69 3.35 17.93
N GLY A 271 -0.30 3.46 17.02
CA GLY A 271 -1.25 4.55 17.01
C GLY A 271 -0.63 5.91 16.68
N VAL A 272 0.37 5.93 15.81
CA VAL A 272 1.14 7.14 15.44
C VAL A 272 0.35 8.13 14.57
N GLY A 273 -0.91 7.84 14.26
CA GLY A 273 -1.73 8.69 13.39
C GLY A 273 -1.46 8.47 11.89
N LEU A 274 -1.07 7.24 11.52
CA LEU A 274 -0.80 6.87 10.14
C LEU A 274 -2.08 6.88 9.29
N GLU A 275 -2.12 7.67 8.23
CA GLU A 275 -3.18 7.68 7.21
C GLU A 275 -2.73 6.99 5.92
N VAL A 276 -1.44 7.12 5.57
CA VAL A 276 -0.88 6.55 4.35
C VAL A 276 0.40 5.81 4.66
N ALA A 277 0.48 4.54 4.30
CA ALA A 277 1.72 3.78 4.21
C ALA A 277 2.00 3.42 2.76
N PHE A 278 3.26 3.48 2.36
CA PHE A 278 3.71 3.03 1.05
C PHE A 278 4.87 2.05 1.18
N THR A 279 4.86 1.02 0.37
CA THR A 279 6.01 0.14 0.13
C THR A 279 5.97 -0.39 -1.29
N ASP A 280 7.08 -0.90 -1.76
CA ASP A 280 7.17 -1.52 -3.07
C ASP A 280 7.87 -2.88 -3.02
N VAL A 281 7.69 -3.65 -4.07
CA VAL A 281 8.31 -4.95 -4.27
C VAL A 281 8.64 -5.12 -5.75
N GLY A 282 9.91 -5.36 -6.04
CA GLY A 282 10.41 -5.51 -7.40
C GLY A 282 10.55 -6.95 -7.86
N GLY A 283 11.10 -7.10 -9.08
CA GLY A 283 11.43 -8.41 -9.65
C GLY A 283 10.32 -9.05 -10.46
N TRP A 284 9.35 -8.25 -10.93
CA TRP A 284 8.22 -8.73 -11.74
C TRP A 284 8.49 -8.74 -13.25
N ASP A 285 9.62 -8.20 -13.69
CA ASP A 285 10.00 -8.09 -15.11
C ASP A 285 10.53 -9.43 -15.66
N THR A 286 9.62 -10.40 -15.83
CA THR A 286 9.92 -11.80 -16.12
C THR A 286 9.93 -12.09 -17.62
N HIS A 287 10.92 -11.53 -18.34
CA HIS A 287 11.09 -11.75 -19.78
C HIS A 287 11.56 -13.17 -20.14
N VAL A 288 12.26 -13.85 -19.24
CA VAL A 288 12.87 -15.15 -19.49
C VAL A 288 12.54 -16.13 -18.39
N ASN A 289 12.12 -17.35 -18.75
CA ASN A 289 11.83 -18.44 -17.81
C ASN A 289 10.96 -18.01 -16.61
N GLN A 290 9.86 -17.33 -16.91
CA GLN A 290 8.92 -16.84 -15.87
C GLN A 290 8.42 -17.98 -14.97
N GLY A 291 8.23 -19.16 -15.55
CA GLY A 291 7.58 -20.29 -14.90
C GLY A 291 6.05 -20.23 -15.01
N ASN A 292 5.42 -21.26 -14.48
CA ASN A 292 3.97 -21.39 -14.34
C ASN A 292 3.59 -21.46 -12.86
N SER A 293 3.08 -22.61 -12.39
CA SER A 293 2.77 -22.83 -10.97
C SER A 293 4.01 -22.80 -10.06
N ARG A 294 5.19 -22.94 -10.65
CA ARG A 294 6.52 -22.83 -10.02
C ARG A 294 7.41 -21.94 -10.86
N GLY A 295 8.46 -21.39 -10.27
CA GLY A 295 9.44 -20.55 -10.96
C GLY A 295 9.49 -19.13 -10.43
N GLN A 296 10.03 -18.20 -11.24
CA GLN A 296 10.33 -16.85 -10.80
C GLN A 296 9.07 -16.10 -10.33
N LEU A 297 8.02 -16.11 -11.15
CA LEU A 297 6.75 -15.44 -10.81
C LEU A 297 6.12 -16.06 -9.57
N ALA A 298 6.07 -17.40 -9.49
CA ALA A 298 5.50 -18.11 -8.34
C ALA A 298 6.20 -17.74 -7.04
N ASN A 299 7.54 -17.69 -7.02
CA ASN A 299 8.32 -17.30 -5.84
C ASN A 299 8.04 -15.86 -5.39
N ARG A 300 7.89 -14.93 -6.33
CA ARG A 300 7.51 -13.53 -6.03
C ARG A 300 6.09 -13.43 -5.48
N LEU A 301 5.14 -14.15 -6.09
CA LEU A 301 3.75 -14.18 -5.64
C LEU A 301 3.60 -14.83 -4.26
N LEU A 302 4.42 -15.83 -3.94
CA LEU A 302 4.43 -16.47 -2.63
C LEU A 302 4.87 -15.48 -1.53
N ASP A 303 5.97 -14.77 -1.76
CA ASP A 303 6.45 -13.73 -0.84
C ASP A 303 5.43 -12.60 -0.68
N PHE A 304 4.90 -12.12 -1.79
CA PHE A 304 3.91 -11.05 -1.85
C PHE A 304 2.63 -11.40 -1.07
N SER A 305 2.04 -12.54 -1.37
CA SER A 305 0.79 -12.96 -0.71
C SER A 305 1.02 -13.37 0.74
N GLY A 306 2.17 -13.99 1.04
CA GLY A 306 2.56 -14.34 2.40
C GLY A 306 2.70 -13.11 3.30
N GLY A 307 3.36 -12.06 2.79
CA GLY A 307 3.52 -10.80 3.50
C GLY A 307 2.18 -10.10 3.78
N ILE A 308 1.33 -9.96 2.75
CA ILE A 308 0.00 -9.34 2.91
C ILE A 308 -0.91 -10.20 3.80
N GLY A 309 -0.86 -11.52 3.66
CA GLY A 309 -1.60 -12.45 4.53
C GLY A 309 -1.17 -12.32 6.00
N ALA A 310 0.14 -12.24 6.25
CA ALA A 310 0.66 -11.99 7.59
C ALA A 310 0.19 -10.64 8.14
N LEU A 311 0.27 -9.58 7.36
CA LEU A 311 -0.19 -8.24 7.75
C LEU A 311 -1.67 -8.22 8.13
N THR A 312 -2.54 -8.83 7.31
CA THR A 312 -3.98 -8.87 7.59
C THR A 312 -4.31 -9.70 8.84
N THR A 313 -3.56 -10.77 9.07
CA THR A 313 -3.68 -11.61 10.28
C THR A 313 -3.23 -10.84 11.51
N ASP A 314 -2.08 -10.21 11.44
CA ASP A 314 -1.48 -9.46 12.53
C ASP A 314 -2.32 -8.26 12.96
N LEU A 315 -2.86 -7.50 12.01
CA LEU A 315 -3.73 -6.35 12.30
C LEU A 315 -5.11 -6.77 12.83
N GLY A 316 -5.61 -7.96 12.49
CA GLY A 316 -6.87 -8.48 13.01
C GLY A 316 -8.03 -7.47 12.86
N LYS A 317 -8.62 -7.03 13.99
CA LYS A 317 -9.72 -6.05 13.99
C LYS A 317 -9.32 -4.64 13.54
N LEU A 318 -8.03 -4.30 13.53
CA LEU A 318 -7.58 -3.01 12.99
C LEU A 318 -7.79 -2.92 11.49
N MET A 319 -7.97 -4.05 10.80
CA MET A 319 -8.34 -4.09 9.38
C MET A 319 -9.71 -3.46 9.06
N ASP A 320 -10.55 -3.15 10.06
CA ASP A 320 -11.79 -2.38 9.88
C ASP A 320 -11.51 -0.94 9.41
N ASP A 321 -10.32 -0.43 9.71
CA ASP A 321 -9.89 0.91 9.37
C ASP A 321 -8.76 0.94 8.34
N VAL A 322 -8.37 -0.22 7.80
CA VAL A 322 -7.26 -0.36 6.84
C VAL A 322 -7.77 -0.87 5.50
N VAL A 323 -7.30 -0.23 4.43
CA VAL A 323 -7.39 -0.74 3.05
C VAL A 323 -5.99 -0.92 2.50
N ILE A 324 -5.72 -2.07 1.90
CA ILE A 324 -4.51 -2.35 1.14
C ILE A 324 -4.87 -2.27 -0.34
N LEU A 325 -4.15 -1.45 -1.10
CA LEU A 325 -4.28 -1.30 -2.55
C LEU A 325 -2.97 -1.70 -3.21
N THR A 326 -3.03 -2.65 -4.15
CA THR A 326 -1.87 -3.04 -4.95
C THR A 326 -1.94 -2.43 -6.32
N MET A 327 -0.79 -2.07 -6.90
CA MET A 327 -0.69 -1.49 -8.23
C MET A 327 0.58 -1.94 -8.93
N SER A 328 0.58 -1.91 -10.25
CA SER A 328 1.75 -2.08 -11.10
C SER A 328 1.65 -1.13 -12.28
N GLU A 329 2.77 -0.75 -12.87
CA GLU A 329 2.84 0.29 -13.89
C GLU A 329 2.08 -0.04 -15.17
N PHE A 330 2.13 -1.29 -15.62
CA PHE A 330 1.38 -1.87 -16.74
C PHE A 330 1.31 -3.40 -16.59
N GLY A 331 0.64 -4.09 -17.49
CA GLY A 331 0.58 -5.54 -17.56
C GLY A 331 1.65 -6.15 -18.47
N ARG A 332 1.50 -7.44 -18.74
CA ARG A 332 2.39 -8.20 -19.64
C ARG A 332 1.64 -8.61 -20.89
N THR A 333 2.38 -8.94 -21.97
CA THR A 333 1.78 -9.46 -23.22
C THR A 333 0.88 -10.66 -22.94
N VAL A 334 -0.23 -10.75 -23.68
CA VAL A 334 -1.14 -11.89 -23.54
C VAL A 334 -0.45 -13.19 -23.99
N ARG A 335 0.27 -13.15 -25.11
CA ARG A 335 1.06 -14.29 -25.59
C ARG A 335 2.40 -14.36 -24.85
N GLN A 336 2.80 -15.56 -24.45
CA GLN A 336 4.18 -15.80 -24.00
C GLN A 336 5.18 -15.53 -25.12
N ASN A 337 6.38 -15.08 -24.77
CA ASN A 337 7.48 -14.89 -25.72
C ASN A 337 8.27 -16.19 -25.96
N GLY A 338 9.25 -16.12 -26.87
CA GLY A 338 10.11 -17.26 -27.22
C GLY A 338 11.00 -17.78 -26.09
N ASN A 339 11.21 -16.99 -25.05
CA ASN A 339 12.02 -17.33 -23.88
C ASN A 339 11.21 -17.85 -22.68
N ARG A 340 9.97 -18.30 -22.90
CA ARG A 340 9.05 -18.75 -21.85
C ARG A 340 8.84 -17.72 -20.76
N GLY A 341 8.72 -16.46 -21.15
CA GLY A 341 8.40 -15.31 -20.33
C GLY A 341 7.35 -14.46 -21.03
N THR A 342 7.25 -13.21 -20.63
CA THR A 342 6.34 -12.23 -21.21
C THR A 342 7.04 -10.90 -21.42
N ASP A 343 6.62 -10.14 -22.43
CA ASP A 343 7.13 -8.80 -22.68
C ASP A 343 6.16 -7.76 -22.08
N HIS A 344 6.55 -6.47 -22.09
CA HIS A 344 5.72 -5.39 -21.59
C HIS A 344 4.39 -5.30 -22.33
N GLY A 345 3.29 -5.24 -21.60
CA GLY A 345 1.94 -5.18 -22.13
C GLY A 345 1.21 -3.88 -21.74
N HIS A 346 -0.11 -3.98 -21.51
CA HIS A 346 -0.93 -2.80 -21.23
C HIS A 346 -1.76 -2.94 -19.95
N ALA A 347 -3.00 -3.44 -20.01
CA ALA A 347 -3.81 -3.61 -18.81
C ALA A 347 -3.32 -4.74 -17.89
N ASN A 348 -3.66 -4.62 -16.62
CA ASN A 348 -3.24 -5.52 -15.54
C ASN A 348 -4.43 -5.88 -14.63
N ALA A 349 -4.14 -6.38 -13.44
CA ALA A 349 -5.07 -6.57 -12.35
C ALA A 349 -4.57 -5.87 -11.08
N MET A 350 -5.50 -5.40 -10.24
CA MET A 350 -5.23 -4.81 -8.92
C MET A 350 -6.00 -5.55 -7.85
N PHE A 351 -5.43 -5.64 -6.66
CA PHE A 351 -6.09 -6.14 -5.47
C PHE A 351 -6.46 -5.00 -4.53
N VAL A 352 -7.69 -5.05 -3.99
CA VAL A 352 -8.14 -4.17 -2.90
C VAL A 352 -8.57 -5.05 -1.74
N ILE A 353 -7.93 -4.88 -0.58
CA ILE A 353 -8.09 -5.75 0.58
C ILE A 353 -8.47 -4.91 1.81
N GLY A 354 -9.49 -5.35 2.54
CA GLY A 354 -9.94 -4.71 3.78
C GLY A 354 -11.26 -5.28 4.26
N ASN A 355 -11.61 -5.03 5.53
CA ASN A 355 -12.86 -5.53 6.07
C ASN A 355 -14.09 -4.77 5.51
N ASN A 356 -13.91 -3.52 5.06
CA ASN A 356 -14.96 -2.70 4.42
C ASN A 356 -15.01 -2.87 2.89
N VAL A 357 -14.24 -3.81 2.35
CA VAL A 357 -14.25 -4.15 0.92
C VAL A 357 -15.40 -5.11 0.63
N ARG A 358 -16.15 -4.86 -0.42
CA ARG A 358 -17.14 -5.78 -0.99
C ARG A 358 -16.43 -6.83 -1.84
N GLY A 359 -15.64 -7.66 -1.19
CA GLY A 359 -14.80 -8.68 -1.80
C GLY A 359 -15.56 -9.94 -2.21
N GLY A 360 -14.79 -10.98 -2.62
CA GLY A 360 -15.34 -12.19 -3.21
C GLY A 360 -15.92 -11.95 -4.60
N LYS A 361 -15.40 -10.95 -5.32
CA LYS A 361 -15.86 -10.58 -6.66
C LYS A 361 -14.70 -10.01 -7.50
N VAL A 362 -14.71 -10.34 -8.79
CA VAL A 362 -13.87 -9.70 -9.82
C VAL A 362 -14.65 -8.53 -10.41
N TYR A 363 -14.09 -7.35 -10.32
CA TYR A 363 -14.63 -6.09 -10.83
C TYR A 363 -13.97 -5.73 -12.17
N GLY A 364 -14.62 -4.86 -12.92
CA GLY A 364 -14.23 -4.48 -14.27
C GLY A 364 -14.85 -5.39 -15.31
N ARG A 365 -14.87 -4.92 -16.55
CA ARG A 365 -15.39 -5.69 -17.68
C ARG A 365 -14.24 -6.50 -18.30
N TRP A 366 -14.39 -7.82 -18.39
CA TRP A 366 -13.45 -8.67 -19.11
C TRP A 366 -13.48 -8.38 -20.62
N PRO A 367 -12.38 -7.99 -21.25
CA PRO A 367 -12.40 -7.67 -22.69
C PRO A 367 -12.34 -8.90 -23.60
N GLY A 368 -11.84 -10.03 -23.08
CA GLY A 368 -11.52 -11.23 -23.86
C GLY A 368 -10.07 -11.28 -24.32
N LEU A 369 -9.66 -12.43 -24.86
CA LEU A 369 -8.27 -12.66 -25.34
C LEU A 369 -8.21 -13.08 -26.83
N LYS A 370 -9.31 -12.96 -27.59
CA LYS A 370 -9.27 -13.14 -29.03
C LYS A 370 -8.51 -11.99 -29.68
N SER A 371 -7.88 -12.22 -30.82
CA SER A 371 -7.03 -11.24 -31.50
C SER A 371 -7.69 -9.87 -31.67
N GLU A 372 -8.97 -9.85 -32.04
CA GLU A 372 -9.76 -8.63 -32.23
C GLU A 372 -10.16 -7.92 -30.95
N GLN A 373 -10.00 -8.57 -29.79
CA GLN A 373 -10.29 -8.03 -28.44
C GLN A 373 -9.06 -7.47 -27.75
N LEU A 374 -7.88 -7.77 -28.30
CA LEU A 374 -6.61 -7.33 -27.73
C LEU A 374 -6.29 -5.88 -28.13
N TYR A 375 -5.71 -5.15 -27.20
CA TYR A 375 -5.10 -3.85 -27.50
C TYR A 375 -3.89 -4.06 -28.44
N GLU A 376 -3.92 -3.39 -29.58
CA GLU A 376 -2.93 -3.54 -30.67
C GLU A 376 -2.75 -5.03 -31.12
N GLY A 377 -3.79 -5.86 -30.98
CA GLY A 377 -3.70 -7.29 -31.31
C GLY A 377 -2.76 -8.12 -30.44
N ARG A 378 -2.30 -7.57 -29.30
CA ARG A 378 -1.18 -8.11 -28.51
C ARG A 378 -1.42 -8.14 -27.00
N ASP A 379 -1.91 -7.05 -26.45
CA ASP A 379 -1.98 -6.85 -25.00
C ASP A 379 -3.43 -6.93 -24.50
N LEU A 380 -3.60 -7.21 -23.20
CA LEU A 380 -4.93 -7.12 -22.58
C LEU A 380 -5.48 -5.68 -22.72
N ALA A 381 -6.66 -5.56 -23.29
CA ALA A 381 -7.27 -4.25 -23.47
C ALA A 381 -7.73 -3.63 -22.14
N LEU A 382 -7.50 -2.34 -21.99
CA LEU A 382 -7.93 -1.57 -20.84
C LEU A 382 -9.46 -1.39 -20.83
N THR A 383 -10.09 -1.72 -19.71
CA THR A 383 -11.53 -1.47 -19.51
C THR A 383 -11.81 -0.61 -18.27
N THR A 384 -10.83 -0.44 -17.41
CA THR A 384 -10.93 0.36 -16.19
C THR A 384 -9.70 1.26 -16.07
N ASP A 385 -9.91 2.56 -16.02
CA ASP A 385 -8.83 3.52 -15.72
C ASP A 385 -8.45 3.38 -14.24
N PHE A 386 -7.15 3.27 -13.95
CA PHE A 386 -6.67 3.10 -12.57
C PHE A 386 -7.10 4.26 -11.65
N ARG A 387 -7.34 5.44 -12.21
CA ARG A 387 -7.80 6.62 -11.45
C ARG A 387 -9.23 6.47 -10.93
N ASP A 388 -10.05 5.63 -11.54
CA ASP A 388 -11.38 5.30 -11.00
C ASP A 388 -11.26 4.45 -9.74
N VAL A 389 -10.30 3.51 -9.71
CA VAL A 389 -9.97 2.70 -8.52
C VAL A 389 -9.40 3.59 -7.41
N PHE A 390 -8.41 4.42 -7.73
CA PHE A 390 -7.77 5.31 -6.76
C PHE A 390 -8.75 6.38 -6.25
N GLY A 391 -9.63 6.87 -7.13
CA GLY A 391 -10.69 7.83 -6.81
C GLY A 391 -11.69 7.26 -5.81
N GLU A 392 -12.13 6.02 -6.02
CA GLU A 392 -13.03 5.35 -5.08
C GLU A 392 -12.36 5.15 -3.70
N VAL A 393 -11.10 4.71 -3.66
CA VAL A 393 -10.34 4.59 -2.40
C VAL A 393 -10.19 5.95 -1.72
N SER A 394 -9.81 6.97 -2.47
CA SER A 394 -9.64 8.33 -1.93
C SER A 394 -10.96 8.86 -1.37
N ARG A 395 -12.06 8.68 -2.06
CA ARG A 395 -13.37 9.20 -1.67
C ARG A 395 -13.98 8.43 -0.52
N LYS A 396 -14.12 7.11 -0.69
CA LYS A 396 -14.89 6.27 0.23
C LYS A 396 -14.10 5.80 1.45
N HIS A 397 -12.79 5.58 1.32
CA HIS A 397 -11.97 5.13 2.43
C HIS A 397 -11.26 6.29 3.14
N LEU A 398 -10.56 7.13 2.39
CA LEU A 398 -9.80 8.23 2.96
C LEU A 398 -10.65 9.49 3.26
N GLY A 399 -11.88 9.54 2.74
CA GLY A 399 -12.80 10.67 2.97
C GLY A 399 -12.37 11.97 2.31
N THR A 400 -11.72 11.88 1.13
CA THR A 400 -11.29 13.06 0.38
C THR A 400 -12.50 13.92 -0.02
N PRO A 401 -12.55 15.19 0.36
CA PRO A 401 -13.69 16.04 0.02
C PRO A 401 -13.72 16.39 -1.48
N ASN A 402 -12.57 16.56 -2.10
CA ASN A 402 -12.40 16.95 -3.49
C ASN A 402 -11.45 15.97 -4.22
N VAL A 403 -12.01 14.91 -4.78
CA VAL A 403 -11.24 13.89 -5.54
C VAL A 403 -10.60 14.50 -6.79
N GLN A 404 -11.23 15.52 -7.40
CA GLN A 404 -10.71 16.19 -8.58
C GLN A 404 -9.34 16.87 -8.31
N ALA A 405 -9.13 17.41 -7.12
CA ALA A 405 -7.83 17.99 -6.74
C ALA A 405 -6.72 16.93 -6.64
N VAL A 406 -7.08 15.69 -6.31
CA VAL A 406 -6.14 14.57 -6.25
C VAL A 406 -5.74 14.08 -7.64
N PHE A 407 -6.66 14.14 -8.62
CA PHE A 407 -6.47 13.65 -10.00
C PHE A 407 -6.64 14.79 -11.03
N PRO A 408 -5.67 15.72 -11.12
CA PRO A 408 -5.80 16.88 -12.00
C PRO A 408 -5.88 16.47 -13.47
N GLY A 409 -6.84 17.08 -14.18
CA GLY A 409 -7.09 16.77 -15.59
C GLY A 409 -7.90 15.49 -15.85
N TYR A 410 -8.32 14.80 -14.80
CA TYR A 410 -9.17 13.62 -14.90
C TYR A 410 -10.53 13.87 -14.24
N ASN A 411 -11.61 13.62 -14.97
CA ASN A 411 -12.95 13.69 -14.40
C ASN A 411 -13.23 12.43 -13.57
N SER A 412 -12.77 12.45 -12.32
CA SER A 412 -13.07 11.40 -11.34
C SER A 412 -14.44 11.69 -10.72
N SER A 413 -15.43 10.88 -11.05
CA SER A 413 -16.79 10.99 -10.52
C SER A 413 -17.26 9.66 -9.93
N GLU A 414 -18.16 9.73 -8.94
CA GLU A 414 -18.69 8.53 -8.29
C GLU A 414 -19.45 7.60 -9.25
N SER A 415 -19.92 8.11 -10.40
CA SER A 415 -20.54 7.29 -11.45
C SER A 415 -19.57 6.34 -12.14
N LYS A 416 -18.25 6.59 -12.04
CA LYS A 416 -17.20 5.72 -12.59
C LYS A 416 -16.65 4.73 -11.56
N PHE A 417 -17.04 4.86 -10.32
CA PHE A 417 -16.58 3.97 -9.26
C PHE A 417 -17.15 2.57 -9.42
N LEU A 418 -16.33 1.58 -9.17
CA LEU A 418 -16.70 0.18 -9.28
C LEU A 418 -17.54 -0.32 -8.09
N ASN A 419 -17.64 0.49 -7.04
CA ASN A 419 -18.36 0.22 -5.80
C ASN A 419 -17.86 -1.04 -5.05
N PHE A 420 -16.54 -1.24 -5.06
CA PHE A 420 -15.89 -2.27 -4.25
C PHE A 420 -15.69 -1.84 -2.79
N LEU A 421 -15.89 -0.58 -2.46
CA LEU A 421 -15.97 -0.08 -1.08
C LEU A 421 -17.42 0.24 -0.69
N SER A 422 -17.74 -0.02 0.57
CA SER A 422 -19.06 0.28 1.14
C SER A 422 -19.24 1.76 1.49
#